data_fbabb9f2c3d19608b97b575877b80757
#
_entry.id   fbabb9f2c3d19608b97b575877b80757
#
_cell.length_a   1.000
_cell.length_b   1.000
_cell.length_c   1.000
_cell.angle_alpha   90.00
_cell.angle_beta   90.00
_cell.angle_gamma   90.00
#
_symmetry.space_group_name_H-M   'P 1'
#
loop_
_entity.id
_entity.type
_entity.pdbx_description
1 polymer ?
#
loop_
_entity_poly.entity_id
_entity_poly.type
_entity_poly.pdbx_seq_one_letter_code
_entity_poly.pdbx_strand_id
1 'polypeptide(L)'
;CALPIFLKHILQKPVLNVKKPYGSAVLEMRRYASFIATSNQKDLLTDPSGSRRFICIEVTGVIDTNRPIDYEQLYAQAMYELEHGERYWFDQEEEKIMVENNREFEQVPPEEQLFFRYFRAAQPEEGEWLSPAEIMEDIQKGSSIPMSVKRVNSFGRILKKQEIPSKHTRSGTLYHVVRLITR
;
A
#
# COMPACT_ATOMS: atom_id res chain seq x y z
N CYS A 1 -4.54 8.48 12.60
CA CYS A 1 -3.55 7.96 11.60
C CYS A 1 -2.72 9.06 10.93
N ALA A 2 -2.01 9.88 11.73
CA ALA A 2 -1.08 10.87 11.17
C ALA A 2 0.32 10.26 10.87
N LEU A 3 0.72 9.22 11.62
CA LEU A 3 2.04 8.62 11.53
C LEU A 3 2.39 8.05 10.14
N PRO A 4 1.52 7.30 9.45
CA PRO A 4 1.83 6.80 8.11
C PRO A 4 2.00 7.92 7.07
N ILE A 5 1.21 9.00 7.17
CA ILE A 5 1.32 10.15 6.25
C ILE A 5 2.63 10.90 6.51
N PHE A 6 2.98 11.11 7.76
CA PHE A 6 4.22 11.76 8.16
C PHE A 6 5.45 10.96 7.72
N LEU A 7 5.44 9.63 7.93
CA LEU A 7 6.52 8.75 7.50
C LEU A 7 6.71 8.79 5.97
N LYS A 8 5.64 8.70 5.19
CA LYS A 8 5.70 8.82 3.73
C LYS A 8 6.30 10.15 3.28
N HIS A 9 5.98 11.23 3.98
CA HIS A 9 6.52 12.54 3.69
C HIS A 9 8.03 12.61 3.95
N ILE A 10 8.50 12.08 5.08
CA ILE A 10 9.93 12.03 5.40
C ILE A 10 10.70 11.16 4.40
N LEU A 11 10.15 10.01 4.02
CA LEU A 11 10.80 9.10 3.07
C LEU A 11 11.03 9.72 1.69
N GLN A 12 10.16 10.66 1.27
CA GLN A 12 10.23 11.25 -0.08
C GLN A 12 10.99 12.58 -0.14
N LYS A 13 11.11 13.32 0.97
CA LYS A 13 11.74 14.63 0.94
C LYS A 13 13.27 14.57 1.03
N PRO A 14 13.99 15.14 0.07
CA PRO A 14 15.44 15.26 0.15
C PRO A 14 15.87 16.33 1.15
N VAL A 15 15.01 17.31 1.43
CA VAL A 15 15.24 18.41 2.38
C VAL A 15 14.11 18.45 3.39
N LEU A 16 14.45 18.50 4.65
CA LEU A 16 13.53 18.57 5.79
C LEU A 16 13.67 19.91 6.50
N ASN A 17 12.53 20.51 6.82
CA ASN A 17 12.48 21.70 7.65
C ASN A 17 12.46 21.27 9.12
N VAL A 18 13.55 21.45 9.82
CA VAL A 18 13.74 21.04 11.21
C VAL A 18 13.84 22.25 12.12
N LYS A 19 13.04 22.26 13.16
CA LYS A 19 13.17 23.25 14.24
C LYS A 19 13.87 22.60 15.43
N LYS A 20 14.98 23.19 15.85
CA LYS A 20 15.65 22.73 17.09
C LYS A 20 14.74 22.94 18.30
N PRO A 21 14.75 22.05 19.29
CA PRO A 21 14.06 22.28 20.56
C PRO A 21 14.48 23.64 21.12
N TYR A 22 13.50 24.43 21.55
CA TYR A 22 13.69 25.80 22.09
C TYR A 22 14.25 26.83 21.10
N GLY A 23 14.49 26.48 19.84
CA GLY A 23 14.94 27.42 18.81
C GLY A 23 13.75 28.18 18.17
N SER A 24 14.02 29.43 17.72
CA SER A 24 13.02 30.23 16.97
C SER A 24 13.12 30.01 15.46
N ALA A 25 14.29 29.60 14.94
CA ALA A 25 14.54 29.44 13.52
C ALA A 25 14.23 28.02 13.02
N VAL A 26 13.64 27.95 11.83
CA VAL A 26 13.49 26.70 11.07
C VAL A 26 14.72 26.57 10.17
N LEU A 27 15.39 25.44 10.25
CA LEU A 27 16.57 25.13 9.45
C LEU A 27 16.19 24.16 8.35
N GLU A 28 16.63 24.42 7.14
CA GLU A 28 16.58 23.48 6.05
C GLU A 28 17.77 22.51 6.15
N MET A 29 17.47 21.23 6.31
CA MET A 29 18.50 20.19 6.43
C MET A 29 18.32 19.16 5.34
N ARG A 30 19.38 18.89 4.58
CA ARG A 30 19.40 17.80 3.62
C ARG A 30 19.31 16.46 4.38
N ARG A 31 18.42 15.58 3.91
CA ARG A 31 18.29 14.23 4.48
C ARG A 31 19.33 13.31 3.87
N TYR A 32 20.23 12.81 4.67
CA TYR A 32 21.22 11.79 4.29
C TYR A 32 20.83 10.38 4.77
N ALA A 33 19.84 10.30 5.65
CA ALA A 33 19.41 9.02 6.23
C ALA A 33 18.65 8.17 5.24
N SER A 34 18.98 6.89 5.18
CA SER A 34 18.15 5.81 4.70
C SER A 34 17.44 5.14 5.88
N PHE A 35 16.37 4.40 5.60
CA PHE A 35 15.57 3.79 6.66
C PHE A 35 15.45 2.29 6.43
N ILE A 36 15.64 1.53 7.48
CA ILE A 36 15.32 0.11 7.55
C ILE A 36 14.40 -0.09 8.75
N ALA A 37 13.43 -0.97 8.61
CA ALA A 37 12.51 -1.32 9.70
C ALA A 37 12.28 -2.83 9.69
N THR A 38 11.97 -3.38 10.86
CA THR A 38 11.63 -4.78 11.03
C THR A 38 10.25 -4.93 11.63
N SER A 39 9.55 -6.00 11.31
CA SER A 39 8.26 -6.32 11.88
C SER A 39 8.06 -7.83 11.96
N ASN A 40 7.32 -8.27 12.96
CA ASN A 40 6.87 -9.66 13.08
C ASN A 40 5.50 -9.88 12.43
N GLN A 41 4.89 -8.84 11.88
CA GLN A 41 3.60 -8.92 11.17
C GLN A 41 3.86 -8.87 9.67
N LYS A 42 3.19 -9.72 8.90
CA LYS A 42 3.30 -9.73 7.45
C LYS A 42 2.48 -8.61 6.80
N ASP A 43 1.32 -8.31 7.34
CA ASP A 43 0.38 -7.27 6.86
C ASP A 43 0.77 -5.85 7.28
N LEU A 44 1.95 -5.40 6.82
CA LEU A 44 2.56 -4.13 7.21
C LEU A 44 1.94 -2.92 6.52
N LEU A 45 1.56 -3.08 5.26
CA LEU A 45 1.20 -1.99 4.38
C LEU A 45 -0.30 -1.71 4.45
N THR A 46 -0.67 -0.69 5.21
CA THR A 46 -2.06 -0.26 5.39
C THR A 46 -2.59 0.63 4.25
N ASP A 47 -1.71 1.11 3.36
CA ASP A 47 -2.08 1.99 2.26
C ASP A 47 -1.46 1.48 0.95
N PRO A 48 -2.27 0.83 0.10
CA PRO A 48 -1.83 0.28 -1.18
C PRO A 48 -1.21 1.33 -2.12
N SER A 49 -1.67 2.60 -2.03
CA SER A 49 -1.16 3.68 -2.87
C SER A 49 0.27 4.10 -2.54
N GLY A 50 0.79 3.64 -1.42
CA GLY A 50 2.11 4.00 -0.90
C GLY A 50 3.14 2.88 -0.94
N SER A 51 2.78 1.70 -1.40
CA SER A 51 3.65 0.51 -1.35
C SER A 51 4.96 0.69 -2.13
N ARG A 52 4.96 1.45 -3.22
CA ARG A 52 6.16 1.77 -4.01
C ARG A 52 7.29 2.49 -3.24
N ARG A 53 7.08 2.88 -1.98
CA ARG A 53 8.10 3.53 -1.14
C ARG A 53 8.82 2.56 -0.22
N PHE A 54 8.40 1.32 -0.24
CA PHE A 54 8.92 0.28 0.62
C PHE A 54 9.42 -0.89 -0.22
N ILE A 55 10.54 -1.44 0.16
CA ILE A 55 11.03 -2.72 -0.35
C ILE A 55 10.75 -3.70 0.79
N CYS A 56 9.69 -4.50 0.65
CA CYS A 56 9.33 -5.49 1.66
C CYS A 56 10.05 -6.81 1.35
N ILE A 57 10.71 -7.36 2.36
CA ILE A 57 11.46 -8.61 2.26
C ILE A 57 10.99 -9.53 3.38
N GLU A 58 10.56 -10.74 3.02
CA GLU A 58 10.24 -11.78 3.99
C GLU A 58 11.49 -12.59 4.32
N VAL A 59 11.84 -12.64 5.59
CA VAL A 59 12.93 -13.51 6.06
C VAL A 59 12.34 -14.88 6.37
N THR A 60 12.61 -15.85 5.52
CA THR A 60 12.05 -17.22 5.63
C THR A 60 12.97 -18.20 6.35
N GLY A 61 14.23 -17.82 6.61
CA GLY A 61 15.24 -18.67 7.24
C GLY A 61 15.73 -18.12 8.58
N VAL A 62 16.62 -18.88 9.18
CA VAL A 62 17.31 -18.45 10.40
C VAL A 62 18.39 -17.45 10.03
N ILE A 63 18.36 -16.28 10.67
CA ILE A 63 19.40 -15.26 10.51
C ILE A 63 20.64 -15.70 11.27
N ASP A 64 21.77 -15.82 10.57
CA ASP A 64 23.06 -16.08 11.22
C ASP A 64 23.57 -14.78 11.88
N THR A 65 23.37 -14.68 13.17
CA THR A 65 23.83 -13.55 13.97
C THR A 65 25.27 -13.66 14.44
N ASN A 66 25.92 -14.80 14.23
CA ASN A 66 27.27 -15.06 14.72
C ASN A 66 28.36 -14.78 13.66
N ARG A 67 27.97 -14.72 12.38
CA ARG A 67 28.93 -14.42 11.32
C ARG A 67 29.31 -12.93 11.34
N PRO A 68 30.61 -12.61 11.47
CA PRO A 68 31.04 -11.21 11.41
C PRO A 68 30.79 -10.66 10.00
N ILE A 69 30.29 -9.44 9.92
CA ILE A 69 30.13 -8.71 8.66
C ILE A 69 31.44 -7.96 8.38
N ASP A 70 32.00 -8.19 7.20
CA ASP A 70 33.13 -7.41 6.72
C ASP A 70 32.60 -6.06 6.17
N TYR A 71 32.50 -5.09 7.03
CA TYR A 71 32.01 -3.77 6.66
C TYR A 71 32.92 -3.03 5.68
N GLU A 72 34.23 -3.26 5.75
CA GLU A 72 35.18 -2.61 4.83
C GLU A 72 34.94 -3.08 3.41
N GLN A 73 34.79 -4.39 3.21
CA GLN A 73 34.49 -4.97 1.91
C GLN A 73 33.08 -4.56 1.42
N LEU A 74 32.09 -4.51 2.31
CA LEU A 74 30.72 -4.09 1.96
C LEU A 74 30.70 -2.65 1.45
N TYR A 75 31.36 -1.73 2.14
CA TYR A 75 31.42 -0.33 1.71
C TYR A 75 32.29 -0.14 0.47
N ALA A 76 33.39 -0.88 0.34
CA ALA A 76 34.23 -0.84 -0.86
C ALA A 76 33.45 -1.31 -2.09
N GLN A 77 32.64 -2.36 -1.99
CA GLN A 77 31.76 -2.81 -3.06
C GLN A 77 30.73 -1.74 -3.43
N ALA A 78 30.05 -1.16 -2.46
CA ALA A 78 29.05 -0.11 -2.72
C ALA A 78 29.66 1.11 -3.42
N MET A 79 30.85 1.53 -3.02
CA MET A 79 31.57 2.62 -3.68
C MET A 79 31.99 2.25 -5.11
N TYR A 80 32.51 1.05 -5.30
CA TYR A 80 32.86 0.56 -6.63
C TYR A 80 31.66 0.56 -7.58
N GLU A 81 30.49 0.06 -7.14
CA GLU A 81 29.27 0.02 -7.93
C GLU A 81 28.80 1.43 -8.32
N LEU A 82 28.82 2.39 -7.37
CA LEU A 82 28.48 3.80 -7.65
C LEU A 82 29.42 4.46 -8.67
N GLU A 83 30.73 4.22 -8.53
CA GLU A 83 31.75 4.78 -9.44
C GLU A 83 31.66 4.19 -10.84
N HIS A 84 31.15 2.96 -10.98
CA HIS A 84 30.93 2.29 -12.27
C HIS A 84 29.53 2.49 -12.83
N GLY A 85 28.74 3.39 -12.24
CA GLY A 85 27.47 3.84 -12.78
C GLY A 85 26.28 2.94 -12.45
N GLU A 86 26.42 2.08 -11.42
CA GLU A 86 25.27 1.29 -10.94
C GLU A 86 24.15 2.23 -10.47
N ARG A 87 22.90 1.90 -10.86
CA ARG A 87 21.75 2.72 -10.51
C ARG A 87 21.33 2.50 -9.06
N TYR A 88 21.07 3.58 -8.35
CA TYR A 88 20.56 3.58 -6.98
C TYR A 88 19.06 3.95 -6.90
N TRP A 89 18.35 3.94 -8.03
CA TRP A 89 16.90 4.16 -8.13
C TRP A 89 16.26 3.12 -9.03
N PHE A 90 14.97 2.85 -8.80
CA PHE A 90 14.18 1.97 -9.64
C PHE A 90 13.60 2.72 -10.84
N ASP A 91 13.54 2.07 -11.99
CA ASP A 91 12.75 2.54 -13.12
C ASP A 91 11.27 2.13 -12.98
N GLN A 92 10.45 2.51 -13.96
CA GLN A 92 9.00 2.25 -13.91
C GLN A 92 8.64 0.76 -13.92
N GLU A 93 9.42 -0.07 -14.59
CA GLU A 93 9.15 -1.53 -14.64
C GLU A 93 9.57 -2.19 -13.33
N GLU A 94 10.71 -1.81 -12.78
CA GLU A 94 11.18 -2.26 -11.48
C GLU A 94 10.22 -1.80 -10.34
N GLU A 95 9.68 -0.56 -10.43
CA GLU A 95 8.64 -0.10 -9.50
C GLU A 95 7.38 -0.98 -9.57
N LYS A 96 6.95 -1.41 -10.75
CA LYS A 96 5.80 -2.32 -10.89
C LYS A 96 6.07 -3.67 -10.24
N ILE A 97 7.24 -4.26 -10.49
CA ILE A 97 7.64 -5.53 -9.87
C ILE A 97 7.65 -5.40 -8.35
N MET A 98 8.22 -4.31 -7.84
CA MET A 98 8.27 -4.05 -6.39
C MET A 98 6.87 -3.90 -5.79
N VAL A 99 5.96 -3.17 -6.47
CA VAL A 99 4.58 -3.02 -6.03
C VAL A 99 3.85 -4.36 -6.03
N GLU A 100 4.08 -5.20 -7.04
CA GLU A 100 3.49 -6.55 -7.11
C GLU A 100 3.99 -7.43 -5.95
N ASN A 101 5.30 -7.46 -5.71
CA ASN A 101 5.88 -8.20 -4.59
C ASN A 101 5.35 -7.70 -3.23
N ASN A 102 5.09 -6.39 -3.11
CA ASN A 102 4.57 -5.80 -1.89
C ASN A 102 3.10 -6.16 -1.60
N ARG A 103 2.35 -6.71 -2.56
CA ARG A 103 0.94 -7.11 -2.36
C ARG A 103 0.78 -8.14 -1.25
N GLU A 104 1.74 -9.02 -1.08
CA GLU A 104 1.73 -10.01 0.00
C GLU A 104 1.82 -9.41 1.40
N PHE A 105 2.31 -8.16 1.49
CA PHE A 105 2.48 -7.42 2.74
C PHE A 105 1.38 -6.38 2.96
N GLU A 106 0.40 -6.29 2.06
CA GLU A 106 -0.70 -5.36 2.20
C GLU A 106 -1.78 -5.90 3.13
N GLN A 107 -2.25 -5.04 4.02
CA GLN A 107 -3.40 -5.36 4.85
C GLN A 107 -4.67 -5.39 3.99
N VAL A 108 -5.38 -6.53 4.01
CA VAL A 108 -6.67 -6.66 3.32
C VAL A 108 -7.74 -5.94 4.15
N PRO A 109 -8.37 -4.89 3.62
CA PRO A 109 -9.42 -4.18 4.34
C PRO A 109 -10.62 -5.08 4.65
N PRO A 110 -11.29 -4.90 5.81
CA PRO A 110 -12.49 -5.66 6.14
C PRO A 110 -13.60 -5.54 5.09
N GLU A 111 -13.71 -4.39 4.45
CA GLU A 111 -14.66 -4.13 3.36
C GLU A 111 -14.39 -5.04 2.14
N GLU A 112 -13.14 -5.32 1.84
CA GLU A 112 -12.74 -6.21 0.76
C GLU A 112 -13.07 -7.68 1.09
N GLN A 113 -12.76 -8.12 2.31
CA GLN A 113 -13.09 -9.47 2.78
C GLN A 113 -14.60 -9.72 2.76
N LEU A 114 -15.38 -8.73 3.21
CA LEU A 114 -16.84 -8.82 3.18
C LEU A 114 -17.39 -8.76 1.76
N PHE A 115 -16.79 -7.97 0.87
CA PHE A 115 -17.19 -7.99 -0.53
C PHE A 115 -17.12 -9.41 -1.08
N PHE A 116 -16.02 -10.09 -1.01
CA PHE A 116 -15.86 -11.45 -1.52
C PHE A 116 -16.71 -12.51 -0.78
N ARG A 117 -17.15 -12.20 0.43
CA ARG A 117 -18.11 -13.04 1.16
C ARG A 117 -19.55 -12.92 0.61
N TYR A 118 -19.95 -11.73 0.19
CA TYR A 118 -21.33 -11.43 -0.22
C TYR A 118 -21.49 -11.27 -1.72
N PHE A 119 -20.42 -10.99 -2.43
CA PHE A 119 -20.43 -10.69 -3.87
C PHE A 119 -19.25 -11.34 -4.57
N ARG A 120 -19.39 -11.47 -5.89
CA ARG A 120 -18.29 -11.75 -6.82
C ARG A 120 -18.41 -10.88 -8.07
N ALA A 121 -17.36 -10.78 -8.86
CA ALA A 121 -17.45 -10.22 -10.21
C ALA A 121 -18.45 -11.02 -11.05
N ALA A 122 -19.29 -10.33 -11.82
CA ALA A 122 -20.24 -10.92 -12.73
C ALA A 122 -19.60 -11.28 -14.08
N GLN A 123 -20.06 -12.37 -14.68
CA GLN A 123 -19.83 -12.65 -16.09
C GLN A 123 -20.75 -11.76 -16.97
N PRO A 124 -20.47 -11.59 -18.27
CA PRO A 124 -21.24 -10.67 -19.12
C PRO A 124 -22.75 -10.88 -19.14
N GLU A 125 -23.23 -12.12 -18.98
CA GLU A 125 -24.63 -12.49 -19.07
C GLU A 125 -25.36 -12.68 -17.74
N GLU A 126 -24.69 -12.34 -16.61
CA GLU A 126 -25.26 -12.49 -15.28
C GLU A 126 -25.05 -11.23 -14.44
N GLY A 127 -25.68 -11.22 -13.26
CA GLY A 127 -25.44 -10.17 -12.25
C GLY A 127 -26.16 -8.87 -12.53
N GLU A 128 -25.78 -7.87 -11.78
CA GLU A 128 -26.37 -6.54 -11.77
C GLU A 128 -25.32 -5.44 -11.64
N TRP A 129 -25.69 -4.25 -12.07
CA TRP A 129 -24.83 -3.09 -12.03
C TRP A 129 -25.15 -2.26 -10.78
N LEU A 130 -24.27 -2.30 -9.78
CA LEU A 130 -24.44 -1.63 -8.51
C LEU A 130 -23.36 -0.56 -8.28
N SER A 131 -23.73 0.51 -7.61
CA SER A 131 -22.78 1.49 -7.10
C SER A 131 -22.06 0.96 -5.86
N PRO A 132 -20.88 1.51 -5.51
CA PRO A 132 -20.20 1.16 -4.25
C PRO A 132 -21.09 1.37 -3.01
N ALA A 133 -22.00 2.35 -3.05
CA ALA A 133 -22.92 2.63 -1.95
C ALA A 133 -23.94 1.51 -1.78
N GLU A 134 -24.60 1.07 -2.87
CA GLU A 134 -25.57 -0.03 -2.84
C GLU A 134 -24.93 -1.35 -2.39
N ILE A 135 -23.74 -1.66 -2.88
CA ILE A 135 -22.97 -2.84 -2.43
C ILE A 135 -22.69 -2.76 -0.93
N MET A 136 -22.24 -1.60 -0.45
CA MET A 136 -21.95 -1.39 0.98
C MET A 136 -23.21 -1.46 1.84
N GLU A 137 -24.36 -0.97 1.37
CA GLU A 137 -25.65 -1.12 2.06
C GLU A 137 -26.02 -2.59 2.26
N ASP A 138 -25.85 -3.40 1.24
CA ASP A 138 -26.13 -4.83 1.32
C ASP A 138 -25.16 -5.56 2.25
N ILE A 139 -23.87 -5.23 2.20
CA ILE A 139 -22.88 -5.73 3.16
C ILE A 139 -23.26 -5.32 4.60
N GLN A 140 -23.71 -4.08 4.80
CA GLN A 140 -24.10 -3.59 6.11
C GLN A 140 -25.30 -4.34 6.70
N LYS A 141 -26.27 -4.74 5.87
CA LYS A 141 -27.41 -5.54 6.34
C LYS A 141 -26.99 -6.89 6.94
N GLY A 142 -25.84 -7.42 6.49
CA GLY A 142 -25.27 -8.70 6.97
C GLY A 142 -24.05 -8.57 7.89
N SER A 143 -23.61 -7.35 8.20
CA SER A 143 -22.42 -7.09 9.02
C SER A 143 -22.60 -5.84 9.88
N SER A 144 -21.74 -5.69 10.91
CA SER A 144 -21.77 -4.52 11.82
C SER A 144 -20.86 -3.36 11.34
N ILE A 145 -20.48 -3.33 10.07
CA ILE A 145 -19.62 -2.24 9.57
C ILE A 145 -20.43 -0.96 9.38
N PRO A 146 -20.03 0.15 10.03
CA PRO A 146 -20.73 1.41 9.86
C PRO A 146 -20.46 2.01 8.48
N MET A 147 -21.50 2.49 7.81
CA MET A 147 -21.37 3.22 6.55
C MET A 147 -20.99 4.67 6.79
N SER A 148 -20.06 5.18 5.97
CA SER A 148 -19.76 6.61 5.87
C SER A 148 -19.31 6.95 4.44
N VAL A 149 -19.48 8.19 4.02
CA VAL A 149 -19.05 8.65 2.68
C VAL A 149 -17.57 8.33 2.42
N LYS A 150 -16.71 8.50 3.42
CA LYS A 150 -15.28 8.17 3.33
C LYS A 150 -15.06 6.69 3.06
N ARG A 151 -15.82 5.81 3.70
CA ARG A 151 -15.73 4.35 3.50
C ARG A 151 -16.23 3.94 2.12
N VAL A 152 -17.34 4.50 1.66
CA VAL A 152 -17.87 4.25 0.31
C VAL A 152 -16.85 4.63 -0.77
N ASN A 153 -16.20 5.80 -0.63
CA ASN A 153 -15.16 6.25 -1.56
C ASN A 153 -13.91 5.36 -1.51
N SER A 154 -13.52 4.90 -0.31
CA SER A 154 -12.41 3.95 -0.15
C SER A 154 -12.75 2.60 -0.77
N PHE A 155 -13.97 2.12 -0.56
CA PHE A 155 -14.45 0.87 -1.10
C PHE A 155 -14.52 0.87 -2.64
N GLY A 156 -14.94 1.97 -3.26
CA GLY A 156 -14.87 2.11 -4.72
C GLY A 156 -13.44 1.96 -5.29
N ARG A 157 -12.42 2.41 -4.53
CA ARG A 157 -11.01 2.19 -4.91
C ARG A 157 -10.59 0.72 -4.78
N ILE A 158 -11.12 0.02 -3.76
CA ILE A 158 -10.91 -1.41 -3.57
C ILE A 158 -11.48 -2.18 -4.76
N LEU A 159 -12.74 -1.94 -5.13
CA LEU A 159 -13.39 -2.59 -6.27
C LEU A 159 -12.61 -2.37 -7.58
N LYS A 160 -12.09 -1.15 -7.78
CA LYS A 160 -11.26 -0.83 -8.94
C LYS A 160 -9.92 -1.59 -8.91
N LYS A 161 -9.28 -1.69 -7.74
CA LYS A 161 -8.03 -2.44 -7.54
C LYS A 161 -8.21 -3.92 -7.81
N GLN A 162 -9.36 -4.47 -7.43
CA GLN A 162 -9.74 -5.88 -7.68
C GLN A 162 -10.25 -6.13 -9.11
N GLU A 163 -10.09 -5.14 -9.99
CA GLU A 163 -10.43 -5.23 -11.42
C GLU A 163 -11.90 -5.68 -11.67
N ILE A 164 -12.80 -5.38 -10.72
CA ILE A 164 -14.23 -5.69 -10.89
C ILE A 164 -14.75 -4.92 -12.11
N PRO A 165 -15.40 -5.60 -13.09
CA PRO A 165 -15.93 -4.95 -14.28
C PRO A 165 -16.77 -3.74 -13.93
N SER A 166 -16.52 -2.60 -14.57
CA SER A 166 -17.15 -1.34 -14.21
C SER A 166 -17.56 -0.52 -15.43
N LYS A 167 -18.59 0.32 -15.27
CA LYS A 167 -19.00 1.32 -16.25
C LYS A 167 -19.20 2.68 -15.61
N HIS A 168 -18.87 3.72 -16.35
CA HIS A 168 -19.08 5.11 -15.92
C HIS A 168 -20.47 5.57 -16.35
N THR A 169 -21.20 6.20 -15.41
CA THR A 169 -22.53 6.78 -15.68
C THR A 169 -22.52 8.26 -15.22
N ARG A 170 -23.59 8.99 -15.56
CA ARG A 170 -23.73 10.40 -15.07
C ARG A 170 -23.80 10.50 -13.56
N SER A 171 -24.26 9.45 -12.86
CA SER A 171 -24.40 9.37 -11.41
C SER A 171 -23.20 8.74 -10.70
N GLY A 172 -22.16 8.31 -11.44
CA GLY A 172 -20.95 7.69 -10.88
C GLY A 172 -20.55 6.39 -11.53
N THR A 173 -19.63 5.66 -10.92
CA THR A 173 -19.16 4.37 -11.39
C THR A 173 -20.05 3.24 -10.83
N LEU A 174 -20.51 2.37 -11.71
CA LEU A 174 -21.22 1.13 -11.36
C LEU A 174 -20.29 -0.05 -11.60
N TYR A 175 -20.41 -1.07 -10.76
CA TYR A 175 -19.65 -2.32 -10.82
C TYR A 175 -20.58 -3.49 -11.13
N HIS A 176 -20.12 -4.41 -11.97
CA HIS A 176 -20.88 -5.58 -12.40
C HIS A 176 -20.62 -6.74 -11.46
N VAL A 177 -21.60 -7.09 -10.64
CA VAL A 177 -21.46 -8.04 -9.55
C VAL A 177 -22.62 -9.01 -9.46
N VAL A 178 -22.37 -10.18 -8.85
CA VAL A 178 -23.38 -11.17 -8.48
C VAL A 178 -23.42 -11.26 -6.96
N ARG A 179 -24.63 -11.27 -6.38
CA ARG A 179 -24.82 -11.59 -4.96
C ARG A 179 -24.66 -13.08 -4.72
N LEU A 180 -23.81 -13.46 -3.77
CA LEU A 180 -23.57 -14.87 -3.39
C LEU A 180 -24.54 -15.35 -2.31
N ILE A 181 -25.06 -14.43 -1.49
CA ILE A 181 -26.00 -14.72 -0.41
C ILE A 181 -27.31 -14.02 -0.75
N THR A 182 -28.26 -14.79 -1.25
CA THR A 182 -29.67 -14.37 -1.36
C THR A 182 -30.32 -14.60 0.02
N ARG A 183 -30.97 -13.59 0.57
CA ARG A 183 -31.80 -13.73 1.78
C ARG A 183 -33.15 -14.34 1.44
#